data_fa0611553836a50d4a1fb20968c4eb3b
#
_entry.id   fa0611553836a50d4a1fb20968c4eb3b
#
_cell.length_a   1.000
_cell.length_b   1.000
_cell.length_c   1.000
_cell.angle_alpha   90.00
_cell.angle_beta   90.00
_cell.angle_gamma   90.00
#
_symmetry.space_group_name_H-M   'P 1'
#
loop_
_entity.id
_entity.type
_entity.pdbx_description
1 polymer ?
#
loop_
_entity_poly.entity_id
_entity_poly.type
_entity_poly.pdbx_seq_one_letter_code
_entity_poly.pdbx_strand_id
1 'polypeptide(L)'
;ANGAFALSFNTTGLANTANGSQALFFNNTGNNNTANGVAALSSNTTGNANTALGAGAGNGVTTADGVICIGANLAGVNTSNSCFIGNIWDQPGGSQAVYINSDGKLGFQVSSRRFKDEIRAMEQASEVIYGLKPVSFRYKPEIEPTRPVSFGLIAEDVEKISPDLVMHGSDGKVNTVRYDAVNAMLLNEFLKEHRKVEDLKNDFQAVVAQQQKEIAALVATVKEQASQIQKVSAQVETSKFAIGRIRRGGPAPQMVNNP
;
A
#
# COMPACT_ATOMS: atom_id res chain seq x y z
N ALA A 1 -28.81 -2.27 -43.23
CA ALA A 1 -27.73 -1.34 -43.52
C ALA A 1 -28.31 0.03 -44.01
N ASN A 2 -27.68 1.10 -43.58
CA ASN A 2 -28.05 2.45 -43.99
C ASN A 2 -26.76 3.29 -44.21
N GLY A 3 -26.50 3.67 -45.46
CA GLY A 3 -25.29 4.39 -45.81
C GLY A 3 -24.63 3.84 -47.10
N ALA A 4 -23.91 4.71 -47.84
CA ALA A 4 -23.24 4.31 -49.07
C ALA A 4 -22.20 3.22 -48.73
N PHE A 5 -22.23 2.10 -49.45
CA PHE A 5 -21.31 0.96 -49.25
C PHE A 5 -21.38 0.28 -47.89
N ALA A 6 -22.41 0.49 -47.06
CA ALA A 6 -22.61 -0.27 -45.86
C ALA A 6 -22.87 -1.77 -46.16
N LEU A 7 -22.11 -2.69 -45.52
CA LEU A 7 -22.18 -4.14 -45.77
C LEU A 7 -21.94 -4.58 -47.24
N SER A 8 -21.16 -3.80 -48.00
CA SER A 8 -21.00 -4.06 -49.44
C SER A 8 -20.43 -5.43 -49.78
N PHE A 9 -19.55 -5.97 -48.97
CA PHE A 9 -18.91 -7.29 -49.16
C PHE A 9 -19.52 -8.39 -48.29
N ASN A 10 -20.68 -8.15 -47.66
CA ASN A 10 -21.32 -9.17 -46.84
C ASN A 10 -21.87 -10.28 -47.69
N THR A 11 -21.35 -11.49 -47.54
CA THR A 11 -21.79 -12.65 -48.34
C THR A 11 -22.75 -13.53 -47.57
N THR A 12 -22.36 -14.00 -46.39
CA THR A 12 -23.15 -14.94 -45.57
C THR A 12 -23.38 -14.47 -44.14
N GLY A 13 -22.81 -13.30 -43.78
CA GLY A 13 -22.95 -12.74 -42.42
C GLY A 13 -24.40 -12.34 -42.13
N LEU A 14 -24.92 -12.77 -40.98
CA LEU A 14 -26.29 -12.58 -40.54
C LEU A 14 -26.38 -11.62 -39.34
N ALA A 15 -27.56 -11.03 -39.16
CA ALA A 15 -27.91 -10.18 -38.00
C ALA A 15 -26.95 -8.99 -37.79
N ASN A 16 -26.38 -8.43 -38.87
CA ASN A 16 -25.48 -7.29 -38.79
C ASN A 16 -26.25 -5.96 -38.92
N THR A 17 -25.92 -5.01 -38.08
CA THR A 17 -26.43 -3.63 -38.16
C THR A 17 -25.30 -2.70 -38.60
N ALA A 18 -25.47 -2.05 -39.76
CA ALA A 18 -24.51 -1.09 -40.30
C ALA A 18 -25.23 0.24 -40.63
N ASN A 19 -24.84 1.29 -39.94
CA ASN A 19 -25.38 2.63 -40.13
C ASN A 19 -24.22 3.64 -40.30
N GLY A 20 -24.04 4.11 -41.47
CA GLY A 20 -22.97 5.00 -41.88
C GLY A 20 -22.30 4.56 -43.18
N SER A 21 -21.74 5.50 -43.95
CA SER A 21 -20.98 5.17 -45.16
C SER A 21 -19.84 4.23 -44.81
N GLN A 22 -19.70 3.12 -45.58
CA GLN A 22 -18.66 2.07 -45.36
C GLN A 22 -18.70 1.37 -43.99
N ALA A 23 -19.79 1.47 -43.22
CA ALA A 23 -19.93 0.67 -42.00
C ALA A 23 -19.96 -0.82 -42.33
N LEU A 24 -19.14 -1.66 -41.65
CA LEU A 24 -18.97 -3.09 -41.94
C LEU A 24 -18.67 -3.38 -43.44
N PHE A 25 -17.88 -2.52 -44.06
CA PHE A 25 -17.65 -2.57 -45.51
C PHE A 25 -17.13 -3.94 -45.99
N PHE A 26 -16.08 -4.45 -45.36
CA PHE A 26 -15.44 -5.73 -45.68
C PHE A 26 -16.02 -6.95 -44.94
N ASN A 27 -17.12 -6.77 -44.17
CA ASN A 27 -17.71 -7.90 -43.47
C ASN A 27 -18.14 -8.99 -44.47
N ASN A 28 -17.53 -10.17 -44.38
CA ASN A 28 -17.83 -11.25 -45.31
C ASN A 28 -18.79 -12.28 -44.66
N THR A 29 -18.39 -12.87 -43.56
CA THR A 29 -19.12 -13.93 -42.87
C THR A 29 -19.44 -13.60 -41.41
N GLY A 30 -18.91 -12.48 -40.86
CA GLY A 30 -19.15 -12.05 -39.49
C GLY A 30 -20.61 -11.81 -39.17
N ASN A 31 -21.05 -12.26 -38.01
CA ASN A 31 -22.46 -12.22 -37.58
C ASN A 31 -22.64 -11.33 -36.33
N ASN A 32 -23.88 -10.83 -36.13
CA ASN A 32 -24.28 -10.10 -34.94
C ASN A 32 -23.44 -8.83 -34.66
N ASN A 33 -22.83 -8.23 -35.66
CA ASN A 33 -22.05 -7.02 -35.50
C ASN A 33 -22.91 -5.78 -35.54
N THR A 34 -22.62 -4.78 -34.72
CA THR A 34 -23.27 -3.49 -34.72
C THR A 34 -22.26 -2.38 -35.00
N ALA A 35 -22.37 -1.71 -36.12
CA ALA A 35 -21.53 -0.59 -36.55
C ALA A 35 -22.36 0.66 -36.81
N ASN A 36 -22.17 1.68 -35.99
CA ASN A 36 -22.84 2.96 -36.11
C ASN A 36 -21.80 4.09 -36.23
N GLY A 37 -21.62 4.57 -37.43
CA GLY A 37 -20.66 5.61 -37.79
C GLY A 37 -20.02 5.34 -39.15
N VAL A 38 -19.52 6.41 -39.80
CA VAL A 38 -18.78 6.30 -41.07
C VAL A 38 -17.54 5.40 -40.83
N ALA A 39 -17.36 4.38 -41.68
CA ALA A 39 -16.28 3.39 -41.58
C ALA A 39 -16.17 2.65 -40.22
N ALA A 40 -17.26 2.61 -39.44
CA ALA A 40 -17.25 1.79 -38.21
C ALA A 40 -17.16 0.30 -38.59
N LEU A 41 -16.23 -0.46 -37.93
CA LEU A 41 -15.89 -1.88 -38.21
C LEU A 41 -15.66 -2.12 -39.73
N SER A 42 -15.14 -1.16 -40.45
CA SER A 42 -14.98 -1.29 -41.92
C SER A 42 -14.06 -2.42 -42.33
N SER A 43 -13.07 -2.77 -41.52
CA SER A 43 -12.08 -3.86 -41.74
C SER A 43 -12.52 -5.21 -41.20
N ASN A 44 -13.68 -5.31 -40.53
CA ASN A 44 -14.15 -6.61 -40.03
C ASN A 44 -14.46 -7.55 -41.21
N THR A 45 -13.93 -8.77 -41.14
CA THR A 45 -14.16 -9.77 -42.19
C THR A 45 -15.01 -10.95 -41.68
N THR A 46 -14.60 -11.56 -40.61
CA THR A 46 -15.19 -12.78 -40.04
C THR A 46 -15.56 -12.65 -38.56
N GLY A 47 -15.15 -11.56 -37.91
CA GLY A 47 -15.39 -11.32 -36.48
C GLY A 47 -16.88 -11.20 -36.16
N ASN A 48 -17.30 -11.74 -35.02
CA ASN A 48 -18.70 -11.83 -34.62
C ASN A 48 -18.97 -10.99 -33.36
N ALA A 49 -20.22 -10.59 -33.15
CA ALA A 49 -20.70 -9.91 -31.93
C ALA A 49 -19.89 -8.65 -31.56
N ASN A 50 -19.31 -7.97 -32.54
CA ASN A 50 -18.56 -6.74 -32.32
C ASN A 50 -19.50 -5.53 -32.31
N THR A 51 -19.25 -4.55 -31.49
CA THR A 51 -19.99 -3.31 -31.36
C THR A 51 -19.08 -2.11 -31.55
N ALA A 52 -19.36 -1.26 -32.55
CA ALA A 52 -18.64 -0.02 -32.76
C ALA A 52 -19.62 1.19 -32.86
N LEU A 53 -19.33 2.21 -32.07
CA LEU A 53 -20.12 3.45 -32.06
C LEU A 53 -19.16 4.65 -32.24
N GLY A 54 -19.23 5.29 -33.37
CA GLY A 54 -18.42 6.43 -33.76
C GLY A 54 -17.79 6.27 -35.15
N ALA A 55 -17.47 7.37 -35.83
CA ALA A 55 -16.78 7.34 -37.11
C ALA A 55 -15.40 6.68 -36.97
N GLY A 56 -15.07 5.67 -37.78
CA GLY A 56 -13.81 4.92 -37.70
C GLY A 56 -13.64 4.03 -36.44
N ALA A 57 -14.68 3.90 -35.61
CA ALA A 57 -14.63 3.04 -34.45
C ALA A 57 -14.44 1.57 -34.85
N GLY A 58 -13.52 0.86 -34.21
CA GLY A 58 -13.27 -0.56 -34.47
C GLY A 58 -12.63 -0.88 -35.81
N ASN A 59 -12.05 0.09 -36.54
CA ASN A 59 -11.45 -0.18 -37.84
C ASN A 59 -10.18 -1.06 -37.78
N GLY A 60 -9.59 -1.28 -36.61
CA GLY A 60 -8.51 -2.24 -36.35
C GLY A 60 -9.00 -3.66 -36.06
N VAL A 61 -10.31 -3.88 -35.92
CA VAL A 61 -10.91 -5.20 -35.68
C VAL A 61 -11.16 -5.90 -37.03
N THR A 62 -10.63 -7.10 -37.22
CA THR A 62 -10.73 -7.84 -38.48
C THR A 62 -11.42 -9.20 -38.32
N THR A 63 -10.95 -10.01 -37.36
CA THR A 63 -11.40 -11.38 -37.12
C THR A 63 -11.78 -11.66 -35.67
N ALA A 64 -11.52 -10.72 -34.77
CA ALA A 64 -11.82 -10.88 -33.34
C ALA A 64 -13.33 -10.81 -33.08
N ASP A 65 -13.76 -11.55 -32.05
CA ASP A 65 -15.15 -11.61 -31.60
C ASP A 65 -15.36 -10.82 -30.30
N GLY A 66 -16.57 -10.27 -30.11
CA GLY A 66 -16.96 -9.62 -28.84
C GLY A 66 -16.20 -8.35 -28.51
N VAL A 67 -15.70 -7.64 -29.52
CA VAL A 67 -14.99 -6.36 -29.31
C VAL A 67 -15.98 -5.21 -29.24
N ILE A 68 -15.83 -4.33 -28.25
CA ILE A 68 -16.61 -3.10 -28.09
C ILE A 68 -15.69 -1.90 -28.30
N CYS A 69 -16.01 -1.02 -29.25
CA CYS A 69 -15.30 0.22 -29.53
C CYS A 69 -16.27 1.40 -29.50
N ILE A 70 -16.15 2.31 -28.54
CA ILE A 70 -16.98 3.50 -28.40
C ILE A 70 -16.11 4.76 -28.48
N GLY A 71 -16.28 5.54 -29.52
CA GLY A 71 -15.51 6.77 -29.74
C GLY A 71 -15.10 6.93 -31.21
N ALA A 72 -15.02 8.17 -31.69
CA ALA A 72 -14.56 8.43 -33.05
C ALA A 72 -13.08 8.16 -33.22
N ASN A 73 -12.66 7.54 -34.32
CA ASN A 73 -11.29 7.18 -34.66
C ASN A 73 -10.60 6.25 -33.64
N LEU A 74 -11.38 5.56 -32.85
CA LEU A 74 -10.88 4.56 -31.92
C LEU A 74 -10.73 3.20 -32.63
N ALA A 75 -9.54 2.90 -33.12
CA ALA A 75 -9.31 1.71 -33.94
C ALA A 75 -9.64 0.39 -33.24
N GLY A 76 -9.44 0.31 -31.93
CA GLY A 76 -9.48 -0.95 -31.20
C GLY A 76 -8.28 -1.85 -31.54
N VAL A 77 -8.26 -3.05 -31.00
CA VAL A 77 -7.25 -4.09 -31.28
C VAL A 77 -7.98 -5.37 -31.68
N ASN A 78 -7.39 -6.14 -32.58
CA ASN A 78 -7.98 -7.41 -33.04
C ASN A 78 -7.78 -8.55 -32.01
N THR A 79 -8.30 -8.31 -30.80
CA THR A 79 -8.25 -9.24 -29.66
C THR A 79 -9.68 -9.44 -29.14
N SER A 80 -10.13 -10.67 -29.13
CA SER A 80 -11.51 -11.00 -28.72
C SER A 80 -11.80 -10.65 -27.26
N ASN A 81 -13.08 -10.33 -26.98
CA ASN A 81 -13.59 -9.99 -25.63
C ASN A 81 -12.90 -8.77 -25.02
N SER A 82 -12.64 -7.76 -25.80
CA SER A 82 -12.03 -6.48 -25.36
C SER A 82 -12.98 -5.31 -25.49
N CYS A 83 -12.83 -4.31 -24.60
CA CYS A 83 -13.64 -3.10 -24.60
C CYS A 83 -12.75 -1.86 -24.61
N PHE A 84 -12.97 -0.99 -25.57
CA PHE A 84 -12.28 0.27 -25.77
C PHE A 84 -13.28 1.42 -25.74
N ILE A 85 -13.05 2.40 -24.87
CA ILE A 85 -13.83 3.64 -24.79
C ILE A 85 -12.87 4.81 -25.00
N GLY A 86 -13.12 5.62 -26.02
CA GLY A 86 -12.27 6.77 -26.35
C GLY A 86 -12.38 7.89 -25.31
N ASN A 87 -11.34 8.69 -25.22
CA ASN A 87 -11.27 9.90 -24.40
C ASN A 87 -11.48 9.71 -22.90
N ILE A 88 -11.26 8.50 -22.35
CA ILE A 88 -11.23 8.27 -20.89
C ILE A 88 -9.80 8.33 -20.32
N TRP A 89 -8.79 8.21 -21.17
CA TRP A 89 -7.39 8.36 -20.78
C TRP A 89 -6.99 9.84 -20.79
N ASP A 90 -6.18 10.24 -19.80
CA ASP A 90 -5.62 11.58 -19.68
C ASP A 90 -6.69 12.71 -19.63
N GLN A 91 -7.86 12.40 -19.11
CA GLN A 91 -8.89 13.40 -18.83
C GLN A 91 -8.83 13.82 -17.37
N PRO A 92 -8.76 15.13 -17.07
CA PRO A 92 -8.88 15.59 -15.69
C PRO A 92 -10.26 15.20 -15.17
N GLY A 93 -10.27 14.20 -14.29
CA GLY A 93 -11.51 13.61 -13.75
C GLY A 93 -11.80 14.04 -12.33
N GLY A 94 -12.95 13.61 -11.84
CA GLY A 94 -13.33 13.76 -10.45
C GLY A 94 -12.52 12.89 -9.50
N SER A 95 -12.83 12.97 -8.23
CA SER A 95 -12.04 12.38 -7.12
C SER A 95 -12.36 10.93 -6.78
N GLN A 96 -13.22 10.23 -7.53
CA GLN A 96 -13.63 8.86 -7.22
C GLN A 96 -13.09 7.86 -8.24
N ALA A 97 -12.46 6.79 -7.72
CA ALA A 97 -12.10 5.64 -8.53
C ALA A 97 -13.35 4.91 -9.03
N VAL A 98 -13.29 4.41 -10.27
CA VAL A 98 -14.34 3.58 -10.84
C VAL A 98 -13.96 2.11 -10.64
N TYR A 99 -14.91 1.34 -10.14
CA TYR A 99 -14.80 -0.10 -9.93
C TYR A 99 -15.74 -0.84 -10.87
N ILE A 100 -15.39 -2.06 -11.21
CA ILE A 100 -16.26 -2.98 -11.96
C ILE A 100 -16.63 -4.16 -11.05
N ASN A 101 -17.90 -4.55 -11.04
CA ASN A 101 -18.34 -5.77 -10.35
C ASN A 101 -18.32 -6.99 -11.28
N SER A 102 -18.66 -8.17 -10.74
CA SER A 102 -18.73 -9.43 -11.50
C SER A 102 -19.69 -9.40 -12.68
N ASP A 103 -20.71 -8.54 -12.64
CA ASP A 103 -21.71 -8.42 -13.69
C ASP A 103 -21.31 -7.41 -14.79
N GLY A 104 -20.09 -6.85 -14.69
CA GLY A 104 -19.61 -5.82 -15.62
C GLY A 104 -20.15 -4.42 -15.36
N LYS A 105 -20.84 -4.18 -14.24
CA LYS A 105 -21.39 -2.88 -13.88
C LYS A 105 -20.29 -1.97 -13.34
N LEU A 106 -20.15 -0.79 -13.93
CA LEU A 106 -19.27 0.28 -13.44
C LEU A 106 -19.94 1.05 -12.30
N GLY A 107 -19.16 1.40 -11.28
CA GLY A 107 -19.62 2.18 -10.14
C GLY A 107 -18.49 2.63 -9.25
N PHE A 108 -18.79 3.13 -8.08
CA PHE A 108 -17.80 3.47 -7.04
C PHE A 108 -17.96 2.55 -5.83
N GLN A 109 -16.88 2.34 -5.10
CA GLN A 109 -16.90 1.55 -3.89
C GLN A 109 -17.60 2.30 -2.76
N VAL A 110 -18.67 1.71 -2.22
CA VAL A 110 -19.43 2.28 -1.11
C VAL A 110 -18.76 1.94 0.22
N SER A 111 -18.70 2.92 1.14
CA SER A 111 -18.10 2.72 2.47
C SER A 111 -18.98 3.19 3.63
N SER A 112 -20.13 3.81 3.34
CA SER A 112 -21.06 4.27 4.38
C SER A 112 -21.59 3.10 5.21
N ARG A 113 -21.78 3.33 6.52
CA ARG A 113 -22.37 2.37 7.47
C ARG A 113 -23.71 1.79 6.97
N ARG A 114 -24.53 2.59 6.25
CA ARG A 114 -25.83 2.16 5.72
C ARG A 114 -25.74 1.03 4.69
N PHE A 115 -24.54 0.70 4.21
CA PHE A 115 -24.29 -0.37 3.25
C PHE A 115 -23.48 -1.53 3.84
N LYS A 116 -23.30 -1.56 5.18
CA LYS A 116 -22.46 -2.54 5.86
C LYS A 116 -23.19 -3.12 7.04
N ASP A 117 -23.18 -4.42 7.15
CA ASP A 117 -23.67 -5.17 8.30
C ASP A 117 -22.50 -5.75 9.10
N GLU A 118 -22.77 -6.24 10.31
CA GLU A 118 -21.82 -6.92 11.20
C GLU A 118 -20.50 -6.18 11.39
N ILE A 119 -20.56 -4.87 11.59
CA ILE A 119 -19.36 -4.02 11.75
C ILE A 119 -18.71 -4.34 13.11
N ARG A 120 -17.48 -4.88 13.06
CA ARG A 120 -16.67 -5.24 14.22
C ARG A 120 -15.29 -4.63 14.13
N ALA A 121 -14.59 -4.51 15.28
CA ALA A 121 -13.18 -4.18 15.29
C ALA A 121 -12.35 -5.28 14.58
N MET A 122 -11.29 -4.91 13.90
CA MET A 122 -10.47 -5.85 13.12
C MET A 122 -9.56 -6.73 14.01
N GLU A 123 -9.15 -6.19 15.17
CA GLU A 123 -8.30 -6.89 16.15
C GLU A 123 -7.12 -7.64 15.50
N GLN A 124 -7.00 -8.97 15.74
CA GLN A 124 -5.92 -9.79 15.17
C GLN A 124 -6.14 -10.17 13.70
N ALA A 125 -7.30 -9.94 13.12
CA ALA A 125 -7.57 -10.32 11.72
C ALA A 125 -6.62 -9.64 10.72
N SER A 126 -6.02 -8.51 11.08
CA SER A 126 -5.02 -7.81 10.26
C SER A 126 -3.61 -8.39 10.34
N GLU A 127 -3.30 -9.25 11.30
CA GLU A 127 -1.94 -9.82 11.46
C GLU A 127 -1.53 -10.70 10.28
N VAL A 128 -2.49 -11.14 9.49
CA VAL A 128 -2.27 -11.88 8.22
C VAL A 128 -1.34 -11.11 7.26
N ILE A 129 -1.31 -9.78 7.32
CA ILE A 129 -0.43 -8.98 6.45
C ILE A 129 1.06 -9.21 6.70
N TYR A 130 1.46 -9.65 7.89
CA TYR A 130 2.87 -9.96 8.18
C TYR A 130 3.39 -11.17 7.39
N GLY A 131 2.50 -12.00 6.87
CA GLY A 131 2.85 -13.12 5.99
C GLY A 131 2.99 -12.72 4.51
N LEU A 132 2.50 -11.54 4.12
CA LEU A 132 2.53 -11.09 2.73
C LEU A 132 3.96 -10.71 2.31
N LYS A 133 4.27 -10.97 1.04
CA LYS A 133 5.61 -10.74 0.46
C LYS A 133 5.53 -9.75 -0.69
N PRO A 134 5.79 -8.47 -0.46
CA PRO A 134 5.87 -7.49 -1.53
C PRO A 134 7.03 -7.82 -2.48
N VAL A 135 6.77 -7.66 -3.78
CA VAL A 135 7.73 -7.93 -4.85
C VAL A 135 7.81 -6.77 -5.82
N SER A 136 8.92 -6.67 -6.55
CA SER A 136 9.02 -5.87 -7.77
C SER A 136 8.88 -6.79 -8.98
N PHE A 137 8.18 -6.34 -10.01
CA PHE A 137 7.94 -7.11 -11.22
C PHE A 137 7.82 -6.22 -12.45
N ARG A 138 7.68 -6.84 -13.62
CA ARG A 138 7.25 -6.19 -14.85
C ARG A 138 6.12 -6.99 -15.45
N TYR A 139 5.09 -6.31 -15.91
CA TYR A 139 4.04 -6.98 -16.67
C TYR A 139 4.61 -7.62 -17.95
N LYS A 140 3.93 -8.65 -18.44
CA LYS A 140 4.24 -9.23 -19.75
C LYS A 140 4.02 -8.20 -20.85
N PRO A 141 4.74 -8.25 -21.98
CA PRO A 141 4.61 -7.26 -23.07
C PRO A 141 3.17 -7.13 -23.60
N GLU A 142 2.40 -8.20 -23.54
CA GLU A 142 1.00 -8.24 -24.01
C GLU A 142 0.06 -7.42 -23.09
N ILE A 143 0.46 -7.22 -21.82
CA ILE A 143 -0.32 -6.45 -20.84
C ILE A 143 0.17 -5.01 -20.80
N GLU A 144 1.49 -4.81 -20.73
CA GLU A 144 2.11 -3.49 -20.62
C GLU A 144 3.36 -3.44 -21.53
N PRO A 145 3.23 -2.93 -22.77
CA PRO A 145 4.33 -2.91 -23.74
C PRO A 145 5.58 -2.15 -23.28
N THR A 146 5.42 -1.10 -22.49
CA THR A 146 6.54 -0.27 -21.97
C THR A 146 7.29 -0.95 -20.84
N ARG A 147 6.67 -1.93 -20.19
CA ARG A 147 7.22 -2.76 -19.12
C ARG A 147 7.96 -1.99 -18.03
N PRO A 148 7.39 -0.94 -17.44
CA PRO A 148 8.01 -0.27 -16.30
C PRO A 148 8.14 -1.24 -15.12
N VAL A 149 9.09 -0.95 -14.21
CA VAL A 149 9.16 -1.67 -12.94
C VAL A 149 7.93 -1.30 -12.12
N SER A 150 7.24 -2.31 -11.64
CA SER A 150 6.03 -2.21 -10.81
C SER A 150 6.28 -2.91 -9.48
N PHE A 151 5.50 -2.56 -8.46
CA PHE A 151 5.58 -3.12 -7.13
C PHE A 151 4.19 -3.60 -6.70
N GLY A 152 4.15 -4.71 -5.99
CA GLY A 152 2.88 -5.26 -5.53
C GLY A 152 3.03 -6.64 -4.91
N LEU A 153 1.95 -7.39 -4.92
CA LEU A 153 1.85 -8.73 -4.37
C LEU A 153 1.50 -9.71 -5.51
N ILE A 154 1.90 -10.96 -5.36
CA ILE A 154 1.50 -12.04 -6.25
C ILE A 154 0.22 -12.65 -5.70
N ALA A 155 -0.86 -12.62 -6.47
CA ALA A 155 -2.19 -13.00 -6.01
C ALA A 155 -2.26 -14.46 -5.53
N GLU A 156 -1.59 -15.38 -6.22
CA GLU A 156 -1.50 -16.81 -5.86
C GLU A 156 -0.75 -17.03 -4.54
N ASP A 157 0.21 -16.18 -4.20
CA ASP A 157 0.91 -16.27 -2.92
C ASP A 157 0.09 -15.66 -1.78
N VAL A 158 -0.67 -14.60 -2.07
CA VAL A 158 -1.63 -14.02 -1.12
C VAL A 158 -2.75 -15.00 -0.80
N GLU A 159 -3.28 -15.71 -1.80
CA GLU A 159 -4.34 -16.70 -1.63
C GLU A 159 -3.97 -17.80 -0.64
N LYS A 160 -2.71 -18.28 -0.68
CA LYS A 160 -2.20 -19.30 0.26
C LYS A 160 -2.19 -18.82 1.71
N ILE A 161 -2.10 -17.51 1.92
CA ILE A 161 -2.05 -16.89 3.26
C ILE A 161 -3.44 -16.51 3.72
N SER A 162 -4.22 -15.86 2.85
CA SER A 162 -5.58 -15.40 3.12
C SER A 162 -6.40 -15.35 1.83
N PRO A 163 -7.26 -16.35 1.59
CA PRO A 163 -8.15 -16.36 0.43
C PRO A 163 -9.07 -15.16 0.33
N ASP A 164 -9.44 -14.55 1.48
CA ASP A 164 -10.32 -13.37 1.52
C ASP A 164 -9.67 -12.10 0.94
N LEU A 165 -8.35 -12.10 0.75
CA LEU A 165 -7.60 -10.98 0.19
C LEU A 165 -7.42 -11.04 -1.33
N VAL A 166 -8.03 -12.01 -2.01
CA VAL A 166 -7.95 -12.13 -3.46
C VAL A 166 -9.33 -12.09 -4.11
N MET A 167 -9.32 -11.86 -5.40
CA MET A 167 -10.52 -12.00 -6.26
C MET A 167 -10.20 -12.95 -7.40
N HIS A 168 -11.18 -13.78 -7.74
CA HIS A 168 -11.10 -14.74 -8.85
C HIS A 168 -11.74 -14.19 -10.11
N GLY A 169 -11.21 -14.57 -11.25
CA GLY A 169 -11.82 -14.31 -12.55
C GLY A 169 -13.03 -15.23 -12.80
N SER A 170 -13.72 -15.02 -13.91
CA SER A 170 -14.83 -15.87 -14.35
C SER A 170 -14.43 -17.32 -14.66
N ASP A 171 -13.14 -17.57 -14.87
CA ASP A 171 -12.56 -18.89 -15.06
C ASP A 171 -12.19 -19.60 -13.73
N GLY A 172 -12.51 -18.98 -12.60
CA GLY A 172 -12.22 -19.50 -11.26
C GLY A 172 -10.77 -19.36 -10.81
N LYS A 173 -9.89 -18.80 -11.63
CA LYS A 173 -8.49 -18.57 -11.25
C LYS A 173 -8.33 -17.27 -10.48
N VAL A 174 -7.36 -17.26 -9.57
CA VAL A 174 -6.96 -16.03 -8.89
C VAL A 174 -6.54 -14.99 -9.90
N ASN A 175 -7.09 -13.77 -9.79
CA ASN A 175 -6.87 -12.71 -10.75
C ASN A 175 -6.18 -11.48 -10.14
N THR A 176 -6.58 -11.08 -8.95
CA THR A 176 -6.05 -9.86 -8.33
C THR A 176 -6.13 -9.89 -6.81
N VAL A 177 -5.35 -9.01 -6.16
CA VAL A 177 -5.36 -8.78 -4.72
C VAL A 177 -6.32 -7.64 -4.39
N ARG A 178 -7.05 -7.78 -3.29
CA ARG A 178 -7.92 -6.73 -2.72
C ARG A 178 -7.08 -5.70 -1.96
N TYR A 179 -6.36 -4.86 -2.66
CA TYR A 179 -5.46 -3.86 -2.07
C TYR A 179 -6.17 -2.88 -1.14
N ASP A 180 -7.44 -2.61 -1.35
CA ASP A 180 -8.28 -1.82 -0.44
C ASP A 180 -8.40 -2.46 0.94
N ALA A 181 -8.58 -3.79 0.99
CA ALA A 181 -8.60 -4.55 2.23
C ALA A 181 -7.21 -4.57 2.90
N VAL A 182 -6.15 -4.79 2.12
CA VAL A 182 -4.76 -4.73 2.62
C VAL A 182 -4.46 -3.36 3.24
N ASN A 183 -4.88 -2.26 2.61
CA ASN A 183 -4.68 -0.91 3.14
C ASN A 183 -5.39 -0.69 4.49
N ALA A 184 -6.61 -1.22 4.65
CA ALA A 184 -7.34 -1.15 5.91
C ALA A 184 -6.64 -1.96 7.02
N MET A 185 -6.10 -3.13 6.68
CA MET A 185 -5.31 -3.96 7.61
C MET A 185 -3.98 -3.29 8.00
N LEU A 186 -3.27 -2.70 7.05
CA LEU A 186 -2.06 -1.92 7.31
C LEU A 186 -2.34 -0.77 8.29
N LEU A 187 -3.45 -0.05 8.11
CA LEU A 187 -3.83 1.00 9.05
C LEU A 187 -4.06 0.45 10.45
N ASN A 188 -4.72 -0.71 10.60
CA ASN A 188 -4.95 -1.32 11.90
C ASN A 188 -3.63 -1.71 12.59
N GLU A 189 -2.70 -2.33 11.88
CA GLU A 189 -1.38 -2.68 12.44
C GLU A 189 -0.55 -1.45 12.77
N PHE A 190 -0.56 -0.43 11.90
CA PHE A 190 0.11 0.84 12.19
C PHE A 190 -0.41 1.47 13.50
N LEU A 191 -1.73 1.47 13.72
CA LEU A 191 -2.32 1.99 14.95
C LEU A 191 -1.99 1.15 16.19
N LYS A 192 -1.82 -0.18 16.04
CA LYS A 192 -1.34 -1.05 17.11
C LYS A 192 0.13 -0.72 17.48
N GLU A 193 0.98 -0.62 16.47
CA GLU A 193 2.40 -0.29 16.68
C GLU A 193 2.57 1.13 17.26
N HIS A 194 1.77 2.09 16.81
CA HIS A 194 1.80 3.44 17.38
C HIS A 194 1.48 3.44 18.87
N ARG A 195 0.46 2.68 19.29
CA ARG A 195 0.15 2.53 20.73
C ARG A 195 1.30 1.90 21.50
N LYS A 196 1.91 0.83 21.00
CA LYS A 196 3.08 0.20 21.64
C LYS A 196 4.25 1.20 21.80
N VAL A 197 4.51 2.02 20.79
CA VAL A 197 5.57 3.04 20.85
C VAL A 197 5.27 4.09 21.93
N GLU A 198 4.02 4.54 22.05
CA GLU A 198 3.65 5.49 23.11
C GLU A 198 3.74 4.85 24.51
N ASP A 199 3.36 3.62 24.68
CA ASP A 199 3.50 2.87 25.94
C ASP A 199 4.98 2.72 26.33
N LEU A 200 5.84 2.28 25.40
CA LEU A 200 7.28 2.16 25.60
C LEU A 200 7.93 3.52 25.97
N LYS A 201 7.49 4.60 25.35
CA LYS A 201 7.97 5.95 25.65
C LYS A 201 7.60 6.36 27.09
N ASN A 202 6.37 6.09 27.53
CA ASN A 202 5.93 6.37 28.88
C ASN A 202 6.72 5.54 29.91
N ASP A 203 6.90 4.26 29.66
CA ASP A 203 7.69 3.36 30.51
C ASP A 203 9.14 3.84 30.61
N PHE A 204 9.75 4.21 29.48
CA PHE A 204 11.11 4.74 29.45
C PHE A 204 11.24 6.04 30.27
N GLN A 205 10.28 6.95 30.15
CA GLN A 205 10.26 8.17 30.96
C GLN A 205 10.14 7.87 32.46
N ALA A 206 9.33 6.89 32.83
CA ALA A 206 9.19 6.46 34.21
C ALA A 206 10.52 5.89 34.77
N VAL A 207 11.19 5.04 34.01
CA VAL A 207 12.50 4.48 34.36
C VAL A 207 13.56 5.56 34.50
N VAL A 208 13.62 6.52 33.56
CA VAL A 208 14.56 7.66 33.64
C VAL A 208 14.30 8.51 34.90
N ALA A 209 13.04 8.81 35.21
CA ALA A 209 12.70 9.57 36.40
C ALA A 209 13.09 8.84 37.70
N GLN A 210 12.92 7.51 37.74
CA GLN A 210 13.34 6.68 38.87
C GLN A 210 14.86 6.68 39.00
N GLN A 211 15.61 6.48 37.93
CA GLN A 211 17.07 6.53 37.92
C GLN A 211 17.61 7.87 38.40
N GLN A 212 16.99 8.99 37.97
CA GLN A 212 17.38 10.34 38.43
C GLN A 212 17.21 10.50 39.94
N LYS A 213 16.14 9.96 40.54
CA LYS A 213 15.95 9.97 41.99
C LYS A 213 17.04 9.15 42.73
N GLU A 214 17.34 7.99 42.19
CA GLU A 214 18.37 7.11 42.78
C GLU A 214 19.77 7.76 42.71
N ILE A 215 20.10 8.35 41.55
CA ILE A 215 21.36 9.11 41.40
C ILE A 215 21.41 10.27 42.38
N ALA A 216 20.35 11.02 42.55
CA ALA A 216 20.28 12.15 43.50
C ALA A 216 20.50 11.65 44.96
N ALA A 217 19.88 10.54 45.33
CA ALA A 217 20.09 9.92 46.66
C ALA A 217 21.55 9.46 46.87
N LEU A 218 22.13 8.79 45.87
CA LEU A 218 23.54 8.37 45.92
C LEU A 218 24.49 9.56 46.02
N VAL A 219 24.27 10.63 45.27
CA VAL A 219 25.06 11.86 45.35
C VAL A 219 24.98 12.50 46.74
N ALA A 220 23.80 12.51 47.37
CA ALA A 220 23.62 13.02 48.72
C ALA A 220 24.42 12.17 49.73
N THR A 221 24.35 10.83 49.64
CA THR A 221 25.10 9.91 50.47
C THR A 221 26.62 10.10 50.32
N VAL A 222 27.12 10.21 49.07
CA VAL A 222 28.55 10.46 48.82
C VAL A 222 29.01 11.80 49.41
N LYS A 223 28.23 12.85 49.33
CA LYS A 223 28.54 14.17 49.96
C LYS A 223 28.59 14.07 51.48
N GLU A 224 27.70 13.33 52.11
CA GLU A 224 27.71 13.09 53.55
C GLU A 224 28.95 12.31 53.99
N GLN A 225 29.28 11.22 53.28
CA GLN A 225 30.50 10.46 53.53
C GLN A 225 31.76 11.31 53.37
N ALA A 226 31.84 12.14 52.34
CA ALA A 226 32.96 13.08 52.14
C ALA A 226 33.12 14.05 53.35
N SER A 227 32.00 14.57 53.85
CA SER A 227 31.98 15.44 55.03
C SER A 227 32.47 14.68 56.29
N GLN A 228 32.04 13.44 56.49
CA GLN A 228 32.47 12.60 57.58
C GLN A 228 33.98 12.28 57.51
N ILE A 229 34.49 11.98 56.34
CA ILE A 229 35.93 11.74 56.10
C ILE A 229 36.73 13.01 56.44
N GLN A 230 36.28 14.21 56.05
CA GLN A 230 36.95 15.47 56.41
C GLN A 230 37.00 15.69 57.92
N LYS A 231 35.87 15.42 58.61
CA LYS A 231 35.84 15.51 60.08
C LYS A 231 36.82 14.55 60.77
N VAL A 232 36.84 13.31 60.31
CA VAL A 232 37.77 12.28 60.82
C VAL A 232 39.22 12.70 60.55
N SER A 233 39.53 13.15 59.34
CA SER A 233 40.86 13.62 58.95
C SER A 233 41.34 14.79 59.86
N ALA A 234 40.48 15.76 60.15
CA ALA A 234 40.75 16.89 61.03
C ALA A 234 41.00 16.40 62.47
N GLN A 235 40.24 15.42 62.95
CA GLN A 235 40.47 14.80 64.30
C GLN A 235 41.81 14.06 64.39
N VAL A 236 42.18 13.32 63.32
CA VAL A 236 43.49 12.64 63.28
C VAL A 236 44.64 13.61 63.27
N GLU A 237 44.53 14.73 62.52
CA GLU A 237 45.54 15.78 62.53
C GLU A 237 45.70 16.44 63.93
N THR A 238 44.56 16.79 64.55
CA THR A 238 44.60 17.35 65.93
C THR A 238 45.20 16.34 66.95
N SER A 239 44.89 15.07 66.85
CA SER A 239 45.47 14.01 67.68
C SER A 239 46.97 13.86 67.46
N LYS A 240 47.44 13.92 66.21
CA LYS A 240 48.91 13.88 65.91
C LYS A 240 49.61 15.09 66.52
N PHE A 241 48.99 16.29 66.46
CA PHE A 241 49.58 17.47 67.16
C PHE A 241 49.59 17.34 68.66
N ALA A 242 48.60 16.74 69.29
CA ALA A 242 48.59 16.50 70.74
C ALA A 242 49.65 15.51 71.14
N ILE A 243 49.86 14.37 70.44
CA ILE A 243 50.88 13.35 70.68
C ILE A 243 52.30 13.94 70.46
N GLY A 244 52.48 14.79 69.45
CA GLY A 244 53.73 15.49 69.18
C GLY A 244 54.14 16.45 70.31
N ARG A 245 53.17 17.07 71.02
CA ARG A 245 53.40 17.95 72.18
C ARG A 245 53.82 17.14 73.40
N ILE A 246 53.27 15.97 73.67
CA ILE A 246 53.64 15.06 74.78
C ILE A 246 55.08 14.51 74.60
N ARG A 247 55.52 14.27 73.39
CA ARG A 247 56.90 13.80 73.13
C ARG A 247 57.97 14.90 73.24
N ARG A 248 57.63 16.20 73.24
CA ARG A 248 58.60 17.29 73.45
C ARG A 248 58.71 17.76 74.90
N GLY A 249 57.93 17.24 75.82
CA GLY A 249 58.02 17.50 77.26
C GLY A 249 58.97 16.47 77.93
N GLY A 250 60.27 16.56 77.67
CA GLY A 250 61.29 15.86 78.44
C GLY A 250 61.47 16.58 79.78
N PRO A 251 61.88 15.87 80.85
CA PRO A 251 62.02 16.43 82.22
C PRO A 251 63.07 17.53 82.26
N ALA A 252 62.75 18.63 82.96
CA ALA A 252 63.66 19.72 83.23
C ALA A 252 64.94 19.20 84.05
N PRO A 253 66.09 19.70 83.69
CA PRO A 253 67.30 19.32 84.44
C PRO A 253 67.22 19.82 85.90
N GLN A 254 67.38 18.92 86.84
CA GLN A 254 67.54 19.28 88.27
C GLN A 254 68.88 19.98 88.47
N MET A 255 68.82 21.19 88.99
CA MET A 255 70.06 21.83 89.53
C MET A 255 70.47 21.14 90.81
N VAL A 256 71.64 20.55 90.78
CA VAL A 256 72.32 20.07 92.00
C VAL A 256 73.05 21.26 92.57
N ASN A 257 72.60 21.75 93.72
CA ASN A 257 73.39 22.57 94.61
C ASN A 257 74.29 21.69 95.42
N ASN A 258 75.60 21.94 95.40
CA ASN A 258 76.54 21.37 96.33
C ASN A 258 77.31 22.53 97.04
N PRO A 259 77.73 22.32 98.29
CA PRO A 259 77.95 23.31 99.34
C PRO A 259 79.17 24.18 99.21
#